data_a41fbb5cd002de15e57f2a991477d8a6
#
_entry.id   a41fbb5cd002de15e57f2a991477d8a6
#
_cell.length_a   1.000
_cell.length_b   1.000
_cell.length_c   1.000
_cell.angle_alpha   90.00
_cell.angle_beta   90.00
_cell.angle_gamma   90.00
#
_symmetry.space_group_name_H-M   'P 1'
#
loop_
_entity.id
_entity.type
_entity.pdbx_description
1 polymer ?
#
loop_
_entity_poly.entity_id
_entity_poly.type
_entity_poly.pdbx_seq_one_letter_code
_entity_poly.pdbx_strand_id
1 'polypeptide(L)'
;IDLMEQLQDRGIPAGAVLKGPDLLADSHLEARNSFIEQDRPGIGTKHYPNQPYRFANMEAPPVERAPLLGEHSTEVLTSVANMTDDDIVELVIDDVVGTIPIAAR
;
A
#
# COMPACT_ATOMS: atom_id res chain seq x y z
N ILE A 1 17.75 15.83 15.17
CA ILE A 1 17.34 14.75 16.09
C ILE A 1 18.01 14.93 17.45
N ASP A 2 19.32 15.02 17.57
CA ASP A 2 20.04 15.15 18.85
C ASP A 2 19.53 16.27 19.78
N LEU A 3 19.22 17.46 19.23
CA LEU A 3 18.63 18.55 20.00
C LEU A 3 17.23 18.23 20.51
N MET A 4 16.42 17.55 19.68
CA MET A 4 15.07 17.10 20.06
C MET A 4 15.16 16.14 21.26
N GLU A 5 16.03 15.13 21.17
CA GLU A 5 16.23 14.13 22.24
C GLU A 5 16.72 14.80 23.54
N GLN A 6 17.71 15.68 23.47
CA GLN A 6 18.20 16.44 24.64
C GLN A 6 17.13 17.29 25.30
N LEU A 7 16.18 17.86 24.54
CA LEU A 7 15.06 18.63 25.07
C LEU A 7 14.02 17.69 25.71
N GLN A 8 13.70 16.58 25.04
CA GLN A 8 12.76 15.57 25.55
C GLN A 8 13.25 14.93 26.85
N ASP A 9 14.55 14.62 26.96
CA ASP A 9 15.16 14.11 28.18
C ASP A 9 15.03 15.05 29.38
N ARG A 10 14.83 16.35 29.11
CA ARG A 10 14.59 17.38 30.14
C ARG A 10 13.10 17.68 30.34
N GLY A 11 12.20 16.87 29.77
CA GLY A 11 10.77 17.04 29.87
C GLY A 11 10.21 18.18 29.01
N ILE A 12 10.98 18.69 28.06
CA ILE A 12 10.55 19.75 27.15
C ILE A 12 9.95 19.09 25.90
N PRO A 13 8.67 19.35 25.58
CA PRO A 13 8.08 18.82 24.36
C PRO A 13 8.77 19.43 23.12
N ALA A 14 9.43 18.58 22.37
CA ALA A 14 10.15 18.95 21.15
C ALA A 14 9.93 17.91 20.07
N GLY A 15 9.87 18.34 18.81
CA GLY A 15 9.78 17.49 17.64
C GLY A 15 10.64 18.02 16.50
N ALA A 16 11.35 17.16 15.81
CA ALA A 16 12.07 17.52 14.60
C ALA A 16 11.14 17.53 13.39
N VAL A 17 11.38 18.43 12.44
CA VAL A 17 10.73 18.37 11.13
C VAL A 17 11.51 17.36 10.26
N LEU A 18 10.91 16.21 10.00
CA LEU A 18 11.53 15.10 9.30
C LEU A 18 11.16 15.11 7.81
N LYS A 19 12.09 14.65 6.97
CA LYS A 19 11.85 14.35 5.54
C LYS A 19 11.53 12.85 5.37
N GLY A 20 11.09 12.45 4.19
CA GLY A 20 10.73 11.06 3.90
C GLY A 20 11.79 10.01 4.31
N PRO A 21 13.06 10.16 3.94
CA PRO A 21 14.11 9.23 4.40
C PRO A 21 14.29 9.19 5.91
N ASP A 22 14.15 10.35 6.60
CA ASP A 22 14.27 10.43 8.07
C ASP A 22 13.11 9.69 8.76
N LEU A 23 11.90 9.75 8.18
CA LEU A 23 10.73 9.00 8.69
C LEU A 23 10.93 7.49 8.57
N LEU A 24 11.54 7.01 7.48
CA LEU A 24 11.83 5.58 7.30
C LEU A 24 12.89 5.05 8.28
N ALA A 25 13.77 5.94 8.78
CA ALA A 25 14.81 5.62 9.75
C ALA A 25 14.43 6.00 11.20
N ASP A 26 13.22 6.48 11.43
CA ASP A 26 12.76 6.89 12.76
C ASP A 26 12.47 5.67 13.65
N SER A 27 13.16 5.57 14.78
CA SER A 27 13.06 4.43 15.70
C SER A 27 11.67 4.26 16.34
N HIS A 28 10.92 5.34 16.53
CA HIS A 28 9.55 5.26 17.03
C HIS A 28 8.61 4.69 15.96
N LEU A 29 8.73 5.13 14.72
CA LEU A 29 7.93 4.62 13.61
C LEU A 29 8.27 3.16 13.30
N GLU A 30 9.55 2.77 13.39
CA GLU A 30 10.00 1.39 13.29
C GLU A 30 9.37 0.52 14.39
N ALA A 31 9.49 0.91 15.66
CA ALA A 31 8.91 0.18 16.79
C ALA A 31 7.39 0.04 16.73
N ARG A 32 6.72 0.92 15.98
CA ARG A 32 5.27 0.86 15.72
C ARG A 32 4.91 0.06 14.48
N ASN A 33 5.87 -0.43 13.71
CA ASN A 33 5.65 -1.01 12.39
C ASN A 33 4.85 -0.08 11.47
N SER A 34 5.20 1.21 11.48
CA SER A 34 4.47 2.24 10.72
C SER A 34 4.67 2.12 9.21
N PHE A 35 5.66 1.35 8.78
CA PHE A 35 5.92 1.04 7.39
C PHE A 35 6.03 -0.47 7.21
N ILE A 36 5.61 -0.95 6.05
CA ILE A 36 5.74 -2.34 5.59
C ILE A 36 6.48 -2.36 4.27
N GLU A 37 7.21 -3.42 4.02
CA GLU A 37 7.80 -3.68 2.72
C GLU A 37 6.80 -4.45 1.85
N GLN A 38 6.61 -3.97 0.62
CA GLN A 38 5.81 -4.65 -0.39
C GLN A 38 6.60 -4.75 -1.68
N ASP A 39 6.65 -5.95 -2.24
CA ASP A 39 7.18 -6.15 -3.59
C ASP A 39 6.10 -5.84 -4.63
N ARG A 40 6.45 -4.99 -5.59
CA ARG A 40 5.54 -4.62 -6.68
C ARG A 40 6.17 -4.91 -8.03
N PRO A 41 5.49 -5.65 -8.89
CA PRO A 41 5.94 -5.90 -10.24
C PRO A 41 6.31 -4.60 -10.97
N GLY A 42 7.49 -4.58 -11.58
CA GLY A 42 8.01 -3.44 -12.35
C GLY A 42 8.74 -2.37 -11.56
N ILE A 43 8.54 -2.27 -10.22
CA ILE A 43 9.23 -1.27 -9.38
C ILE A 43 9.98 -1.87 -8.20
N GLY A 44 9.86 -3.18 -7.96
CA GLY A 44 10.52 -3.91 -6.87
C GLY A 44 9.98 -3.56 -5.49
N THR A 45 10.73 -3.97 -4.46
CA THR A 45 10.37 -3.78 -3.05
C THR A 45 10.45 -2.32 -2.63
N LYS A 46 9.41 -1.81 -2.01
CA LYS A 46 9.30 -0.44 -1.49
C LYS A 46 8.61 -0.44 -0.14
N HIS A 47 8.92 0.59 0.65
CA HIS A 47 8.22 0.84 1.91
C HIS A 47 6.90 1.57 1.65
N TYR A 48 5.85 1.05 2.26
CA TYR A 48 4.51 1.64 2.22
C TYR A 48 4.03 1.94 3.64
N PRO A 49 3.26 3.02 3.85
CA PRO A 49 2.64 3.26 5.14
C PRO A 49 1.73 2.08 5.54
N ASN A 50 1.90 1.64 6.78
CA ASN A 50 1.02 0.66 7.40
C ASN A 50 -0.18 1.36 8.07
N GLN A 51 -1.11 0.57 8.58
CA GLN A 51 -2.24 1.09 9.33
C GLN A 51 -1.76 1.82 10.60
N PRO A 52 -2.23 3.05 10.88
CA PRO A 52 -1.75 3.85 12.01
C PRO A 52 -2.32 3.38 13.36
N TYR A 53 -3.35 2.55 13.34
CA TYR A 53 -4.02 2.01 14.53
C TYR A 53 -3.58 0.56 14.81
N ARG A 54 -3.71 0.17 16.07
CA ARG A 54 -3.49 -1.20 16.54
C ARG A 54 -4.70 -1.64 17.37
N PHE A 55 -5.12 -2.86 17.14
CA PHE A 55 -6.16 -3.49 17.95
C PHE A 55 -5.52 -4.31 19.07
N ALA A 56 -6.05 -4.18 20.31
CA ALA A 56 -5.51 -4.93 21.45
C ALA A 56 -5.87 -6.43 21.41
N ASN A 57 -7.04 -6.76 20.85
CA ASN A 57 -7.65 -8.10 20.92
C ASN A 57 -7.97 -8.68 19.54
N MET A 58 -7.41 -8.14 18.48
CA MET A 58 -7.62 -8.59 17.11
C MET A 58 -6.31 -8.52 16.35
N GLU A 59 -6.00 -9.56 15.61
CA GLU A 59 -4.87 -9.55 14.69
C GLU A 59 -5.14 -8.54 13.56
N ALA A 60 -4.11 -7.76 13.22
CA ALA A 60 -4.23 -6.82 12.11
C ALA A 60 -4.39 -7.60 10.79
N PRO A 61 -5.33 -7.22 9.94
CA PRO A 61 -5.46 -7.85 8.64
C PRO A 61 -4.17 -7.66 7.82
N PRO A 62 -3.79 -8.64 6.99
CA PRO A 62 -2.64 -8.49 6.11
C PRO A 62 -2.84 -7.29 5.19
N VAL A 63 -1.76 -6.52 5.00
CA VAL A 63 -1.75 -5.41 4.05
C VAL A 63 -1.17 -5.91 2.74
N GLU A 64 -2.03 -6.21 1.81
CA GLU A 64 -1.64 -6.67 0.48
C GLU A 64 -1.23 -5.48 -0.42
N ARG A 65 -0.43 -5.75 -1.43
CA ARG A 65 -0.09 -4.73 -2.43
C ARG A 65 -1.33 -4.28 -3.21
N ALA A 66 -1.32 -3.08 -3.71
CA ALA A 66 -2.35 -2.64 -4.64
C ALA A 66 -2.33 -3.51 -5.91
N PRO A 67 -3.50 -3.90 -6.43
CA PRO A 67 -3.59 -4.71 -7.65
C PRO A 67 -3.04 -3.96 -8.86
N LEU A 68 -2.58 -4.72 -9.83
CA LEU A 68 -2.24 -4.19 -11.15
C LEU A 68 -3.51 -3.91 -11.96
N LEU A 69 -3.35 -3.15 -13.04
CA LEU A 69 -4.45 -2.85 -13.95
C LEU A 69 -5.08 -4.17 -14.46
N GLY A 70 -6.38 -4.32 -14.21
CA GLY A 70 -7.15 -5.46 -14.68
C GLY A 70 -6.85 -6.81 -14.00
N GLU A 71 -5.97 -6.84 -12.97
CA GLU A 71 -5.54 -8.08 -12.33
C GLU A 71 -6.70 -8.94 -11.81
N HIS A 72 -7.73 -8.32 -11.26
CA HIS A 72 -8.90 -9.02 -10.71
C HIS A 72 -10.16 -8.88 -11.57
N SER A 73 -10.05 -8.36 -12.80
CA SER A 73 -11.23 -8.06 -13.63
C SER A 73 -12.07 -9.30 -13.89
N THR A 74 -11.47 -10.41 -14.31
CA THR A 74 -12.19 -11.66 -14.58
C THR A 74 -12.88 -12.19 -13.31
N GLU A 75 -12.17 -12.23 -12.19
CA GLU A 75 -12.73 -12.67 -10.91
C GLU A 75 -13.94 -11.85 -10.50
N VAL A 76 -13.84 -10.51 -10.55
CA VAL A 76 -14.93 -9.60 -10.16
C VAL A 76 -16.11 -9.72 -11.12
N LEU A 77 -15.86 -9.74 -12.41
CA LEU A 77 -16.93 -9.86 -13.42
C LEU A 77 -17.68 -11.18 -13.31
N THR A 78 -16.97 -12.27 -13.07
CA THR A 78 -17.60 -13.59 -12.86
C THR A 78 -18.33 -13.67 -11.52
N SER A 79 -17.66 -13.32 -10.40
CA SER A 79 -18.20 -13.58 -9.06
C SER A 79 -19.24 -12.57 -8.59
N VAL A 80 -19.11 -11.31 -9.01
CA VAL A 80 -20.00 -10.21 -8.58
C VAL A 80 -21.03 -9.84 -9.63
N ALA A 81 -20.60 -9.73 -10.90
CA ALA A 81 -21.48 -9.37 -12.00
C ALA A 81 -22.19 -10.60 -12.62
N ASN A 82 -21.80 -11.84 -12.25
CA ASN A 82 -22.32 -13.09 -12.81
C ASN A 82 -22.19 -13.19 -14.33
N MET A 83 -21.15 -12.59 -14.89
CA MET A 83 -20.87 -12.68 -16.33
C MET A 83 -20.28 -14.04 -16.69
N THR A 84 -20.58 -14.50 -17.89
CA THR A 84 -19.98 -15.70 -18.46
C THR A 84 -18.57 -15.40 -19.02
N ASP A 85 -17.77 -16.43 -19.26
CA ASP A 85 -16.46 -16.28 -19.90
C ASP A 85 -16.59 -15.66 -21.30
N ASP A 86 -17.65 -16.00 -22.05
CA ASP A 86 -17.92 -15.44 -23.37
C ASP A 86 -18.22 -13.93 -23.30
N ASP A 87 -19.03 -13.49 -22.34
CA ASP A 87 -19.30 -12.06 -22.09
C ASP A 87 -18.02 -11.29 -21.79
N ILE A 88 -17.12 -11.88 -20.97
CA ILE A 88 -15.84 -11.26 -20.61
C ILE A 88 -14.91 -11.17 -21.82
N VAL A 89 -14.89 -12.18 -22.66
CA VAL A 89 -14.10 -12.17 -23.92
C VAL A 89 -14.58 -11.05 -24.84
N GLU A 90 -15.91 -10.83 -24.97
CA GLU A 90 -16.46 -9.70 -25.74
C GLU A 90 -15.98 -8.35 -25.19
N LEU A 91 -16.00 -8.16 -23.86
CA LEU A 91 -15.51 -6.94 -23.22
C LEU A 91 -14.00 -6.70 -23.46
N VAL A 92 -13.21 -7.77 -23.56
CA VAL A 92 -11.79 -7.66 -23.90
C VAL A 92 -11.59 -7.29 -25.37
N ILE A 93 -12.39 -7.87 -26.27
CA ILE A 93 -12.35 -7.55 -27.72
C ILE A 93 -12.75 -6.10 -27.95
N ASP A 94 -13.73 -5.60 -27.23
CA ASP A 94 -14.23 -4.22 -27.33
C ASP A 94 -13.36 -3.19 -26.56
N ASP A 95 -12.19 -3.59 -26.06
CA ASP A 95 -11.27 -2.76 -25.27
C ASP A 95 -11.87 -2.14 -23.99
N VAL A 96 -12.96 -2.71 -23.47
CA VAL A 96 -13.61 -2.27 -22.22
C VAL A 96 -12.80 -2.78 -21.01
N VAL A 97 -12.28 -3.99 -21.10
CA VAL A 97 -11.47 -4.64 -20.05
C VAL A 97 -10.08 -5.00 -20.60
N GLY A 98 -9.06 -4.83 -19.81
CA GLY A 98 -7.69 -5.21 -20.20
C GLY A 98 -6.68 -4.95 -19.11
N THR A 99 -5.47 -5.47 -19.33
CA THR A 99 -4.31 -5.36 -18.43
C THR A 99 -3.28 -4.32 -18.89
N ILE A 100 -3.51 -3.69 -20.04
CA ILE A 100 -2.64 -2.66 -20.62
C ILE A 100 -3.49 -1.42 -20.90
N PRO A 101 -3.08 -0.21 -20.48
CA PRO A 101 -3.78 1.03 -20.77
C PRO A 101 -3.97 1.23 -22.28
N ILE A 102 -5.14 1.70 -22.72
CA ILE A 102 -5.44 1.95 -24.14
C ILE A 102 -4.41 2.88 -24.79
N ALA A 103 -3.94 3.90 -24.04
CA ALA A 103 -2.91 4.83 -24.53
C ALA A 103 -1.53 4.20 -24.76
N ALA A 104 -1.30 2.96 -24.30
CA ALA A 104 -0.03 2.23 -24.43
C ALA A 104 -0.11 1.04 -25.41
N ARG A 105 -1.24 0.90 -26.11
CA ARG A 105 -1.47 -0.16 -27.13
C ARG A 105 -1.13 0.31 -28.54
#